data_25a5177d49b1773c965a6d31bc7b8c4c
#
_entry.id   25a5177d49b1773c965a6d31bc7b8c4c
#
_cell.length_a   1.000
_cell.length_b   1.000
_cell.length_c   1.000
_cell.angle_alpha   90.00
_cell.angle_beta   90.00
_cell.angle_gamma   90.00
#
_symmetry.space_group_name_H-M   'P 1'
#
loop_
_entity.id
_entity.type
_entity.pdbx_description
1 polymer ?
#
loop_
_entity_poly.entity_id
_entity_poly.type
_entity_poly.pdbx_seq_one_letter_code
_entity_poly.pdbx_strand_id
1 'polypeptide(L)'
;MTVRERSAALPHTGTGLGIWPGAMRALDALGVGDEVRRRGSRQAGGSIRRPDGSRIATVDVERLERRHGEPVHLVARPVLLAVLAGALPGPALRLDAPVTGPGSLRDAYDLVVGADGINSVVRAQMYGQRYPLRYAGAVAWRGVVDLDLAEGGETWGRGRKFGLTPAGPGRTNWYAAVRLPEGHPAPPDDRAELRRLFGDWHPPVPRVLDALTPDGILRHEIHDLTPLPSYVAGRTALLGDAAHAMTPDLGQGACQALIDAVALADCLRDAGDVPAALRAYDRRRRRPTQRIAAGARWAGRLSGVRRLLPVRDALLRLALAAGPPA
;
A
#
# COMPACT_ATOMS: atom_id res chain seq x y z
N MET A 1 -13.02 -23.49 2.43
CA MET A 1 -12.84 -22.00 2.42
C MET A 1 -13.54 -21.43 1.19
N THR A 2 -14.18 -20.28 1.32
CA THR A 2 -14.81 -19.55 0.19
C THR A 2 -14.31 -18.09 0.23
N VAL A 3 -13.79 -17.60 -0.88
CA VAL A 3 -13.41 -16.19 -1.07
C VAL A 3 -14.50 -15.54 -1.94
N ARG A 4 -15.09 -14.45 -1.45
CA ARG A 4 -16.12 -13.70 -2.17
C ARG A 4 -15.56 -12.35 -2.59
N GLU A 5 -15.60 -12.04 -3.86
CA GLU A 5 -15.16 -10.79 -4.46
C GLU A 5 -16.34 -10.13 -5.18
N ARG A 6 -16.58 -8.85 -4.94
CA ARG A 6 -17.69 -8.11 -5.55
C ARG A 6 -17.50 -7.83 -7.04
N SER A 7 -16.24 -7.76 -7.48
CA SER A 7 -15.92 -7.51 -8.89
C SER A 7 -16.20 -8.74 -9.73
N ALA A 8 -16.75 -8.55 -10.93
CA ALA A 8 -17.01 -9.64 -11.90
C ALA A 8 -15.73 -10.22 -12.50
N ALA A 9 -14.60 -9.49 -12.42
CA ALA A 9 -13.30 -9.93 -12.92
C ALA A 9 -12.18 -9.39 -12.03
N LEU A 10 -11.03 -10.06 -12.04
CA LEU A 10 -9.80 -9.52 -11.48
C LEU A 10 -9.33 -8.34 -12.32
N PRO A 11 -8.75 -7.28 -11.71
CA PRO A 11 -8.29 -6.10 -12.44
C PRO A 11 -7.15 -6.47 -13.40
N HIS A 12 -7.23 -5.98 -14.63
CA HIS A 12 -6.18 -6.14 -15.65
C HIS A 12 -5.18 -4.97 -15.63
N THR A 13 -5.52 -3.87 -14.99
CA THR A 13 -4.69 -2.67 -14.85
C THR A 13 -4.44 -2.35 -13.38
N GLY A 14 -3.37 -1.62 -13.11
CA GLY A 14 -3.04 -1.20 -11.75
C GLY A 14 -1.60 -0.77 -11.62
N THR A 15 -1.33 -0.01 -10.58
CA THR A 15 0.01 0.49 -10.26
C THR A 15 0.87 -0.58 -9.59
N GLY A 16 2.17 -0.35 -9.54
CA GLY A 16 3.12 -1.22 -8.86
C GLY A 16 2.91 -1.24 -7.35
N LEU A 17 3.14 -2.39 -6.76
CA LEU A 17 3.21 -2.62 -5.32
C LEU A 17 4.64 -2.98 -4.95
N GLY A 18 5.22 -2.26 -3.99
CA GLY A 18 6.50 -2.62 -3.41
C GLY A 18 6.33 -3.80 -2.45
N ILE A 19 6.92 -4.93 -2.78
CA ILE A 19 6.92 -6.13 -1.93
C ILE A 19 8.21 -6.12 -1.10
N TRP A 20 8.05 -5.81 0.16
CA TRP A 20 9.16 -5.75 1.13
C TRP A 20 9.52 -7.15 1.65
N PRO A 21 10.71 -7.34 2.22
CA PRO A 21 11.19 -8.67 2.65
C PRO A 21 10.22 -9.46 3.53
N GLY A 22 9.54 -8.80 4.46
CA GLY A 22 8.54 -9.46 5.31
C GLY A 22 7.34 -10.02 4.54
N ALA A 23 6.89 -9.30 3.52
CA ALA A 23 5.81 -9.74 2.64
C ALA A 23 6.27 -10.81 1.66
N MET A 24 7.55 -10.76 1.20
CA MET A 24 8.11 -11.82 0.37
C MET A 24 8.17 -13.14 1.13
N ARG A 25 8.60 -13.13 2.40
CA ARG A 25 8.53 -14.33 3.27
C ARG A 25 7.09 -14.86 3.44
N ALA A 26 6.10 -13.96 3.51
CA ALA A 26 4.71 -14.41 3.55
C ALA A 26 4.28 -15.08 2.22
N LEU A 27 4.74 -14.57 1.08
CA LEU A 27 4.50 -15.20 -0.23
C LEU A 27 5.25 -16.53 -0.37
N ASP A 28 6.44 -16.67 0.21
CA ASP A 28 7.18 -17.93 0.28
C ASP A 28 6.40 -18.98 1.09
N ALA A 29 5.85 -18.58 2.24
CA ALA A 29 5.00 -19.47 3.05
C ALA A 29 3.72 -19.93 2.32
N LEU A 30 3.25 -19.16 1.34
CA LEU A 30 2.14 -19.52 0.45
C LEU A 30 2.58 -20.33 -0.78
N GLY A 31 3.89 -20.58 -0.96
CA GLY A 31 4.44 -21.29 -2.11
C GLY A 31 4.44 -20.51 -3.43
N VAL A 32 4.25 -19.19 -3.39
CA VAL A 32 4.17 -18.33 -4.58
C VAL A 32 5.29 -17.29 -4.68
N GLY A 33 6.21 -17.27 -3.74
CA GLY A 33 7.28 -16.27 -3.66
C GLY A 33 8.17 -16.23 -4.90
N ASP A 34 8.60 -17.40 -5.40
CA ASP A 34 9.46 -17.48 -6.60
C ASP A 34 8.77 -16.94 -7.85
N GLU A 35 7.47 -17.20 -8.01
CA GLU A 35 6.70 -16.66 -9.13
C GLU A 35 6.61 -15.13 -9.05
N VAL A 36 6.41 -14.59 -7.84
CA VAL A 36 6.37 -13.14 -7.62
C VAL A 36 7.74 -12.51 -7.88
N ARG A 37 8.86 -13.14 -7.49
CA ARG A 37 10.23 -12.68 -7.81
C ARG A 37 10.47 -12.64 -9.33
N ARG A 38 10.11 -13.71 -10.04
CA ARG A 38 10.26 -13.78 -11.50
C ARG A 38 9.48 -12.71 -12.25
N ARG A 39 8.28 -12.35 -11.77
CA ARG A 39 7.40 -11.36 -12.42
C ARG A 39 7.60 -9.94 -11.89
N GLY A 40 8.36 -9.78 -10.83
CA GLY A 40 8.65 -8.50 -10.22
C GLY A 40 9.96 -7.89 -10.69
N SER A 41 10.11 -6.58 -10.53
CA SER A 41 11.35 -5.87 -10.78
C SER A 41 12.08 -5.61 -9.46
N ARG A 42 13.30 -6.14 -9.31
CA ARG A 42 14.17 -5.82 -8.17
C ARG A 42 14.45 -4.32 -8.14
N GLN A 43 14.32 -3.72 -6.99
CA GLN A 43 14.61 -2.31 -6.78
C GLN A 43 16.06 -2.15 -6.31
N ALA A 44 16.87 -1.44 -7.12
CA ALA A 44 18.31 -1.28 -6.88
C ALA A 44 18.65 -0.12 -5.92
N GLY A 45 17.68 0.75 -5.62
CA GLY A 45 17.89 1.91 -4.76
C GLY A 45 16.93 3.03 -5.09
N GLY A 46 17.06 4.12 -4.36
CA GLY A 46 16.29 5.33 -4.62
C GLY A 46 16.92 6.53 -3.96
N SER A 47 16.62 7.71 -4.48
CA SER A 47 17.03 8.97 -3.88
C SER A 47 15.83 9.84 -3.57
N ILE A 48 15.94 10.63 -2.50
CA ILE A 48 14.97 11.69 -2.24
C ILE A 48 15.65 13.00 -2.63
N ARG A 49 15.00 13.75 -3.53
CA ARG A 49 15.53 14.96 -4.15
C ARG A 49 14.63 16.17 -3.88
N ARG A 50 15.15 17.35 -4.11
CA ARG A 50 14.36 18.58 -4.22
C ARG A 50 13.90 18.82 -5.65
N PRO A 51 12.97 19.76 -5.90
CA PRO A 51 12.52 20.11 -7.25
C PRO A 51 13.63 20.50 -8.24
N ASP A 52 14.71 21.09 -7.74
CA ASP A 52 15.90 21.44 -8.54
C ASP A 52 16.82 20.24 -8.85
N GLY A 53 16.46 19.03 -8.40
CA GLY A 53 17.25 17.82 -8.56
C GLY A 53 18.31 17.59 -7.49
N SER A 54 18.57 18.55 -6.61
CA SER A 54 19.55 18.40 -5.51
C SER A 54 19.11 17.30 -4.54
N ARG A 55 20.06 16.44 -4.14
CA ARG A 55 19.78 15.28 -3.30
C ARG A 55 19.58 15.68 -1.84
N ILE A 56 18.47 15.23 -1.25
CA ILE A 56 18.21 15.32 0.19
C ILE A 56 18.83 14.12 0.90
N ALA A 57 18.52 12.92 0.41
CA ALA A 57 18.96 11.65 1.00
C ALA A 57 18.99 10.53 -0.04
N THR A 58 19.71 9.44 0.28
CA THR A 58 19.67 8.18 -0.47
C THR A 58 18.99 7.13 0.39
N VAL A 59 18.13 6.32 -0.21
CA VAL A 59 17.57 5.12 0.42
C VAL A 59 18.53 3.98 0.17
N ASP A 60 19.21 3.51 1.21
CA ASP A 60 20.16 2.40 1.14
C ASP A 60 19.40 1.07 1.11
N VAL A 61 19.01 0.67 -0.11
CA VAL A 61 18.28 -0.59 -0.35
C VAL A 61 19.21 -1.78 -0.17
N GLU A 62 20.49 -1.65 -0.46
CA GLU A 62 21.48 -2.72 -0.25
C GLU A 62 21.66 -3.04 1.23
N ARG A 63 21.66 -2.03 2.10
CA ARG A 63 21.67 -2.25 3.56
C ARG A 63 20.43 -3.00 4.01
N LEU A 64 19.26 -2.68 3.44
CA LEU A 64 18.02 -3.38 3.70
C LEU A 64 18.12 -4.85 3.27
N GLU A 65 18.60 -5.10 2.06
CA GLU A 65 18.83 -6.44 1.52
C GLU A 65 19.82 -7.24 2.38
N ARG A 66 20.98 -6.66 2.71
CA ARG A 66 21.96 -7.31 3.61
C ARG A 66 21.35 -7.68 4.97
N ARG A 67 20.48 -6.82 5.51
CA ARG A 67 19.85 -7.06 6.84
C ARG A 67 18.76 -8.13 6.80
N HIS A 68 18.03 -8.25 5.71
CA HIS A 68 16.84 -9.10 5.61
C HIS A 68 17.00 -10.29 4.66
N GLY A 69 18.11 -10.36 3.91
CA GLY A 69 18.40 -11.41 2.95
C GLY A 69 17.57 -11.35 1.67
N GLU A 70 16.81 -10.25 1.46
CA GLU A 70 15.86 -10.14 0.37
C GLU A 70 15.74 -8.67 -0.08
N PRO A 71 15.80 -8.35 -1.39
CA PRO A 71 15.52 -7.01 -1.90
C PRO A 71 14.04 -6.66 -1.88
N VAL A 72 13.74 -5.39 -2.11
CA VAL A 72 12.37 -4.96 -2.41
C VAL A 72 12.08 -5.24 -3.89
N HIS A 73 10.94 -5.88 -4.16
CA HIS A 73 10.45 -6.12 -5.52
C HIS A 73 9.26 -5.22 -5.83
N LEU A 74 9.25 -4.57 -7.00
CA LEU A 74 8.06 -3.91 -7.50
C LEU A 74 7.29 -4.90 -8.38
N VAL A 75 6.03 -5.16 -8.03
CA VAL A 75 5.15 -6.08 -8.77
C VAL A 75 3.88 -5.35 -9.15
N ALA A 76 3.43 -5.47 -10.39
CA ALA A 76 2.15 -4.91 -10.79
C ALA A 76 1.00 -5.57 -10.01
N ARG A 77 0.08 -4.77 -9.47
CA ARG A 77 -1.05 -5.29 -8.68
C ARG A 77 -1.84 -6.40 -9.39
N PRO A 78 -2.18 -6.30 -10.68
CA PRO A 78 -2.84 -7.38 -11.41
C PRO A 78 -2.05 -8.68 -11.44
N VAL A 79 -0.72 -8.59 -11.59
CA VAL A 79 0.17 -9.76 -11.61
C VAL A 79 0.15 -10.47 -10.26
N LEU A 80 0.27 -9.73 -9.16
CA LEU A 80 0.20 -10.31 -7.81
C LEU A 80 -1.17 -10.99 -7.57
N LEU A 81 -2.26 -10.35 -7.96
CA LEU A 81 -3.60 -10.92 -7.81
C LEU A 81 -3.80 -12.18 -8.65
N ALA A 82 -3.28 -12.21 -9.89
CA ALA A 82 -3.35 -13.41 -10.73
C ALA A 82 -2.56 -14.58 -10.13
N VAL A 83 -1.36 -14.32 -9.60
CA VAL A 83 -0.53 -15.34 -8.92
C VAL A 83 -1.26 -15.88 -7.68
N LEU A 84 -1.81 -15.02 -6.84
CA LEU A 84 -2.54 -15.44 -5.64
C LEU A 84 -3.83 -16.19 -5.98
N ALA A 85 -4.59 -15.74 -6.99
CA ALA A 85 -5.80 -16.42 -7.44
C ALA A 85 -5.50 -17.80 -8.03
N GLY A 86 -4.40 -17.92 -8.80
CA GLY A 86 -3.94 -19.20 -9.36
C GLY A 86 -3.51 -20.23 -8.32
N ALA A 87 -3.15 -19.77 -7.10
CA ALA A 87 -2.80 -20.64 -5.99
C ALA A 87 -4.01 -21.12 -5.16
N LEU A 88 -5.21 -20.57 -5.42
CA LEU A 88 -6.43 -21.01 -4.74
C LEU A 88 -6.93 -22.34 -5.30
N PRO A 89 -7.47 -23.23 -4.45
CA PRO A 89 -8.18 -24.43 -4.93
C PRO A 89 -9.38 -24.03 -5.81
N GLY A 90 -9.59 -24.70 -6.93
CA GLY A 90 -10.54 -24.39 -8.00
C GLY A 90 -11.80 -23.59 -7.63
N PRO A 91 -12.77 -24.13 -6.87
CA PRO A 91 -14.04 -23.42 -6.61
C PRO A 91 -13.99 -22.42 -5.45
N ALA A 92 -12.81 -22.13 -4.87
CA ALA A 92 -12.72 -21.29 -3.69
C ALA A 92 -13.02 -19.81 -3.96
N LEU A 93 -12.67 -19.28 -5.13
CA LEU A 93 -12.91 -17.89 -5.52
C LEU A 93 -14.26 -17.75 -6.24
N ARG A 94 -15.12 -16.88 -5.70
CA ARG A 94 -16.40 -16.48 -6.27
C ARG A 94 -16.36 -15.00 -6.61
N LEU A 95 -16.28 -14.70 -7.89
CA LEU A 95 -16.41 -13.35 -8.44
C LEU A 95 -17.90 -12.98 -8.53
N ASP A 96 -18.19 -11.69 -8.75
CA ASP A 96 -19.55 -11.14 -8.77
C ASP A 96 -20.39 -11.59 -7.55
N ALA A 97 -19.74 -11.64 -6.38
CA ALA A 97 -20.34 -12.13 -5.15
C ALA A 97 -20.23 -11.12 -4.01
N PRO A 98 -20.90 -9.95 -4.14
CA PRO A 98 -20.84 -8.90 -3.14
C PRO A 98 -21.39 -9.38 -1.79
N VAL A 99 -20.79 -8.88 -0.70
CA VAL A 99 -21.27 -9.09 0.67
C VAL A 99 -21.81 -7.76 1.18
N THR A 100 -23.13 -7.68 1.32
CA THR A 100 -23.81 -6.46 1.82
C THR A 100 -24.18 -6.56 3.31
N GLY A 101 -24.35 -7.78 3.81
CA GLY A 101 -24.67 -8.08 5.20
C GLY A 101 -23.89 -9.30 5.70
N PRO A 102 -22.72 -9.11 6.32
CA PRO A 102 -21.90 -10.24 6.79
C PRO A 102 -22.54 -11.03 7.94
N GLY A 103 -23.70 -10.59 8.49
CA GLY A 103 -24.41 -11.30 9.56
C GLY A 103 -24.78 -12.74 9.18
N SER A 104 -25.39 -12.94 8.01
CA SER A 104 -25.77 -14.26 7.50
C SER A 104 -24.59 -15.22 7.25
N LEU A 105 -23.38 -14.68 7.06
CA LEU A 105 -22.18 -15.51 6.88
C LEU A 105 -21.74 -16.18 8.18
N ARG A 106 -22.05 -15.58 9.34
CA ARG A 106 -21.68 -16.14 10.66
C ARG A 106 -22.45 -17.44 10.96
N ASP A 107 -23.62 -17.60 10.39
CA ASP A 107 -24.43 -18.82 10.59
C ASP A 107 -23.97 -19.96 9.64
N ALA A 108 -23.37 -19.58 8.52
CA ALA A 108 -22.92 -20.52 7.48
C ALA A 108 -21.44 -20.94 7.62
N TYR A 109 -20.63 -20.22 8.40
CA TYR A 109 -19.18 -20.45 8.50
C TYR A 109 -18.68 -20.35 9.95
N ASP A 110 -17.70 -21.19 10.28
CA ASP A 110 -17.02 -21.17 11.59
C ASP A 110 -16.22 -19.88 11.82
N LEU A 111 -15.75 -19.25 10.74
CA LEU A 111 -14.96 -18.02 10.76
C LEU A 111 -15.32 -17.14 9.55
N VAL A 112 -15.53 -15.86 9.79
CA VAL A 112 -15.66 -14.82 8.76
C VAL A 112 -14.44 -13.93 8.80
N VAL A 113 -13.75 -13.76 7.66
CA VAL A 113 -12.60 -12.86 7.53
C VAL A 113 -12.97 -11.68 6.64
N GLY A 114 -12.98 -10.47 7.23
CA GLY A 114 -13.14 -9.22 6.51
C GLY A 114 -11.81 -8.75 5.94
N ALA A 115 -11.62 -8.97 4.64
CA ALA A 115 -10.50 -8.48 3.84
C ALA A 115 -10.99 -7.52 2.75
N ASP A 116 -12.07 -6.81 3.02
CA ASP A 116 -12.91 -6.04 2.10
C ASP A 116 -12.48 -4.57 1.98
N GLY A 117 -11.24 -4.28 2.35
CA GLY A 117 -10.54 -3.03 2.05
C GLY A 117 -10.94 -1.85 2.95
N ILE A 118 -10.54 -0.66 2.53
CA ILE A 118 -10.67 0.56 3.35
C ILE A 118 -12.14 0.89 3.67
N ASN A 119 -13.09 0.56 2.79
CA ASN A 119 -14.54 0.76 2.98
C ASN A 119 -15.24 -0.50 3.51
N SER A 120 -14.59 -1.26 4.36
CA SER A 120 -15.04 -2.55 4.87
C SER A 120 -16.44 -2.52 5.48
N VAL A 121 -17.34 -3.33 4.93
CA VAL A 121 -18.69 -3.56 5.49
C VAL A 121 -18.62 -4.48 6.71
N VAL A 122 -17.64 -5.39 6.75
CA VAL A 122 -17.42 -6.27 7.93
C VAL A 122 -16.99 -5.44 9.12
N ARG A 123 -16.05 -4.49 8.94
CA ARG A 123 -15.67 -3.54 10.00
C ARG A 123 -16.85 -2.68 10.45
N ALA A 124 -17.63 -2.16 9.51
CA ALA A 124 -18.82 -1.36 9.82
C ALA A 124 -19.85 -2.14 10.65
N GLN A 125 -20.04 -3.42 10.40
CA GLN A 125 -20.90 -4.28 11.21
C GLN A 125 -20.33 -4.53 12.62
N MET A 126 -18.99 -4.66 12.76
CA MET A 126 -18.37 -4.88 14.08
C MET A 126 -18.41 -3.64 14.96
N TYR A 127 -18.25 -2.45 14.38
CA TYR A 127 -17.97 -1.22 15.13
C TYR A 127 -18.92 -0.05 14.83
N GLY A 128 -19.79 -0.17 13.84
CA GLY A 128 -20.57 0.97 13.35
C GLY A 128 -19.67 2.08 12.83
N GLN A 129 -20.03 3.33 13.14
CA GLN A 129 -19.28 4.52 12.74
C GLN A 129 -18.25 5.00 13.77
N ARG A 130 -17.99 4.22 14.82
CA ARG A 130 -17.11 4.64 15.93
C ARG A 130 -15.64 4.84 15.55
N TYR A 131 -15.19 4.20 14.48
CA TYR A 131 -13.80 4.28 13.98
C TYR A 131 -13.80 4.70 12.51
N PRO A 132 -14.03 6.00 12.23
CA PRO A 132 -14.12 6.50 10.86
C PRO A 132 -12.76 6.52 10.16
N LEU A 133 -12.81 6.60 8.85
CA LEU A 133 -11.66 7.00 8.05
C LEU A 133 -11.28 8.45 8.40
N ARG A 134 -10.00 8.74 8.29
CA ARG A 134 -9.46 10.08 8.53
C ARG A 134 -8.78 10.55 7.26
N TYR A 135 -9.16 11.69 6.78
CA TYR A 135 -8.45 12.34 5.69
C TYR A 135 -7.01 12.66 6.10
N ALA A 136 -6.04 12.29 5.26
CA ALA A 136 -4.62 12.50 5.56
C ALA A 136 -4.11 13.88 5.15
N GLY A 137 -4.97 14.74 4.58
CA GLY A 137 -4.64 16.10 4.15
C GLY A 137 -3.98 16.16 2.78
N ALA A 138 -4.15 15.15 1.93
CA ALA A 138 -3.56 15.13 0.60
C ALA A 138 -4.42 14.36 -0.40
N VAL A 139 -4.34 14.80 -1.66
CA VAL A 139 -4.83 14.09 -2.84
C VAL A 139 -3.65 13.47 -3.56
N ALA A 140 -3.81 12.25 -4.07
CA ALA A 140 -2.82 11.56 -4.86
C ALA A 140 -3.30 11.29 -6.28
N TRP A 141 -2.34 11.36 -7.21
CA TRP A 141 -2.44 10.85 -8.57
C TRP A 141 -1.41 9.74 -8.74
N ARG A 142 -1.73 8.73 -9.52
CA ARG A 142 -0.82 7.62 -9.80
C ARG A 142 -1.13 6.94 -11.11
N GLY A 143 -0.13 6.29 -11.67
CA GLY A 143 -0.28 5.55 -12.91
C GLY A 143 1.01 4.84 -13.31
N VAL A 144 0.99 4.32 -14.53
CA VAL A 144 2.15 3.74 -15.20
C VAL A 144 2.28 4.41 -16.54
N VAL A 145 3.52 4.70 -16.96
CA VAL A 145 3.83 5.23 -18.29
C VAL A 145 4.82 4.32 -18.99
N ASP A 146 4.77 4.31 -20.32
CA ASP A 146 5.74 3.63 -21.17
C ASP A 146 6.97 4.54 -21.34
N LEU A 147 7.82 4.50 -20.34
CA LEU A 147 9.06 5.26 -20.25
C LEU A 147 10.08 4.46 -19.46
N ASP A 148 11.27 4.30 -19.99
CA ASP A 148 12.38 3.65 -19.28
C ASP A 148 13.14 4.67 -18.44
N LEU A 149 13.28 4.37 -17.15
CA LEU A 149 14.08 5.14 -16.20
C LEU A 149 15.04 4.20 -15.47
N ALA A 150 16.31 4.57 -15.47
CA ALA A 150 17.37 3.78 -14.81
C ALA A 150 17.26 3.78 -13.28
N GLU A 151 16.77 4.87 -12.68
CA GLU A 151 16.71 5.06 -11.24
C GLU A 151 15.32 5.51 -10.80
N GLY A 152 14.87 4.98 -9.66
CA GLY A 152 13.69 5.43 -8.95
C GLY A 152 14.01 6.48 -7.88
N GLY A 153 12.98 7.00 -7.26
CA GLY A 153 13.10 7.93 -6.14
C GLY A 153 11.89 8.81 -5.96
N GLU A 154 11.98 9.67 -4.96
CA GLU A 154 10.97 10.69 -4.70
C GLU A 154 11.56 12.08 -4.82
N THR A 155 10.79 13.03 -5.31
CA THR A 155 11.09 14.45 -5.27
C THR A 155 10.12 15.15 -4.34
N TRP A 156 10.63 15.87 -3.33
CA TRP A 156 9.86 16.52 -2.30
C TRP A 156 9.93 18.04 -2.41
N GLY A 157 8.82 18.66 -2.79
CA GLY A 157 8.63 20.11 -2.85
C GLY A 157 7.95 20.68 -1.58
N ARG A 158 7.30 21.83 -1.74
CA ARG A 158 6.52 22.51 -0.70
C ARG A 158 5.10 21.95 -0.66
N GLY A 159 4.83 21.01 0.24
CA GLY A 159 3.50 20.40 0.38
C GLY A 159 3.09 19.49 -0.80
N ARG A 160 4.02 19.10 -1.64
CA ARG A 160 3.81 18.22 -2.79
C ARG A 160 5.03 17.31 -3.01
N LYS A 161 4.79 16.11 -3.50
CA LYS A 161 5.85 15.17 -3.85
C LYS A 161 5.51 14.41 -5.12
N PHE A 162 6.55 13.93 -5.81
CA PHE A 162 6.45 13.11 -7.00
C PHE A 162 7.38 11.92 -6.84
N GLY A 163 6.86 10.71 -7.04
CA GLY A 163 7.63 9.48 -6.94
C GLY A 163 7.68 8.73 -8.27
N LEU A 164 8.82 8.14 -8.54
CA LEU A 164 9.13 7.37 -9.74
C LEU A 164 9.73 6.04 -9.34
N THR A 165 9.29 4.96 -9.96
CA THR A 165 9.80 3.62 -9.68
C THR A 165 9.87 2.82 -10.98
N PRO A 166 11.04 2.31 -11.40
CA PRO A 166 11.16 1.41 -12.54
C PRO A 166 10.23 0.20 -12.35
N ALA A 167 9.39 -0.09 -13.35
CA ALA A 167 8.36 -1.14 -13.28
C ALA A 167 8.61 -2.27 -14.29
N GLY A 168 9.85 -2.47 -14.67
CA GLY A 168 10.31 -3.38 -15.71
C GLY A 168 10.77 -2.65 -16.97
N PRO A 169 11.25 -3.37 -17.97
CA PRO A 169 11.77 -2.77 -19.20
C PRO A 169 10.74 -1.86 -19.86
N GLY A 170 11.15 -0.65 -20.19
CA GLY A 170 10.33 0.34 -20.87
C GLY A 170 9.17 0.93 -20.05
N ARG A 171 9.03 0.61 -18.76
CA ARG A 171 7.87 1.04 -17.96
C ARG A 171 8.26 1.68 -16.62
N THR A 172 7.57 2.75 -16.29
CA THR A 172 7.74 3.48 -15.01
C THR A 172 6.41 3.61 -14.31
N ASN A 173 6.37 3.16 -13.06
CA ASN A 173 5.30 3.46 -12.12
C ASN A 173 5.57 4.84 -11.51
N TRP A 174 4.56 5.70 -11.48
CA TRP A 174 4.65 7.03 -10.95
C TRP A 174 3.49 7.35 -9.98
N TYR A 175 3.73 8.28 -9.09
CA TYR A 175 2.70 8.89 -8.26
C TYR A 175 3.06 10.33 -7.92
N ALA A 176 2.03 11.14 -7.70
CA ALA A 176 2.15 12.49 -7.17
C ALA A 176 1.21 12.61 -5.97
N ALA A 177 1.60 13.39 -4.97
CA ALA A 177 0.73 13.72 -3.85
C ALA A 177 0.84 15.20 -3.52
N VAL A 178 -0.29 15.84 -3.28
CA VAL A 178 -0.38 17.28 -3.02
C VAL A 178 -1.27 17.52 -1.81
N ARG A 179 -0.81 18.36 -0.89
CA ARG A 179 -1.61 18.78 0.25
C ARG A 179 -2.73 19.71 -0.19
N LEU A 180 -3.95 19.22 -0.07
CA LEU A 180 -5.20 19.89 -0.42
C LEU A 180 -6.21 19.70 0.72
N PRO A 181 -7.25 20.55 0.83
CA PRO A 181 -8.37 20.32 1.72
C PRO A 181 -9.14 19.05 1.34
N GLU A 182 -9.84 18.45 2.31
CA GLU A 182 -10.80 17.39 2.03
C GLU A 182 -11.93 17.90 1.12
N GLY A 183 -12.39 17.07 0.19
CA GLY A 183 -13.39 17.45 -0.78
C GLY A 183 -12.93 18.46 -1.83
N HIS A 184 -11.61 18.67 -2.00
CA HIS A 184 -11.10 19.56 -3.04
C HIS A 184 -11.57 19.11 -4.41
N PRO A 185 -12.23 19.99 -5.21
CA PRO A 185 -12.78 19.63 -6.50
C PRO A 185 -11.73 18.99 -7.43
N ALA A 186 -12.16 18.01 -8.21
CA ALA A 186 -11.30 17.47 -9.25
C ALA A 186 -11.06 18.56 -10.31
N PRO A 187 -9.82 18.70 -10.82
CA PRO A 187 -9.57 19.58 -11.95
C PRO A 187 -10.28 19.03 -13.21
N PRO A 188 -10.64 19.88 -14.16
CA PRO A 188 -11.24 19.44 -15.42
C PRO A 188 -10.29 18.56 -16.24
N ASP A 189 -8.98 18.71 -16.05
CA ASP A 189 -7.93 17.91 -16.68
C ASP A 189 -6.79 17.66 -15.68
N ASP A 190 -6.67 16.42 -15.23
CA ASP A 190 -5.63 15.98 -14.30
C ASP A 190 -4.22 16.12 -14.90
N ARG A 191 -4.06 15.93 -16.22
CA ARG A 191 -2.77 16.06 -16.91
C ARG A 191 -2.29 17.50 -16.93
N ALA A 192 -3.20 18.44 -17.25
CA ALA A 192 -2.90 19.87 -17.22
C ALA A 192 -2.55 20.32 -15.79
N GLU A 193 -3.29 19.85 -14.78
CA GLU A 193 -3.02 20.16 -13.39
C GLU A 193 -1.67 19.61 -12.91
N LEU A 194 -1.33 18.39 -13.27
CA LEU A 194 -0.04 17.79 -12.95
C LEU A 194 1.12 18.57 -13.61
N ARG A 195 0.97 19.01 -14.87
CA ARG A 195 1.97 19.86 -15.52
C ARG A 195 2.10 21.22 -14.83
N ARG A 196 1.01 21.84 -14.42
CA ARG A 196 1.02 23.10 -13.66
C ARG A 196 1.75 22.96 -12.31
N LEU A 197 1.59 21.81 -11.66
CA LEU A 197 2.17 21.55 -10.33
C LEU A 197 3.63 21.11 -10.36
N PHE A 198 4.06 20.37 -11.38
CA PHE A 198 5.33 19.64 -11.39
C PHE A 198 6.17 19.86 -12.66
N GLY A 199 5.69 20.61 -13.64
CA GLY A 199 6.34 20.77 -14.94
C GLY A 199 7.70 21.50 -14.88
N ASP A 200 7.93 22.29 -13.83
CA ASP A 200 9.18 23.03 -13.56
C ASP A 200 10.22 22.20 -12.74
N TRP A 201 9.92 20.94 -12.44
CA TRP A 201 10.82 20.10 -11.66
C TRP A 201 11.94 19.49 -12.52
N HIS A 202 12.94 18.88 -11.88
CA HIS A 202 14.10 18.30 -12.57
C HIS A 202 13.71 17.21 -13.59
N PRO A 203 14.58 16.93 -14.60
CA PRO A 203 14.25 16.24 -15.88
C PRO A 203 13.45 14.93 -15.82
N PRO A 204 13.59 13.99 -14.87
CA PRO A 204 12.75 12.79 -14.89
C PRO A 204 11.26 13.13 -14.80
N VAL A 205 10.88 14.17 -14.05
CA VAL A 205 9.47 14.50 -13.79
C VAL A 205 8.76 15.02 -15.04
N PRO A 206 9.25 16.06 -15.76
CA PRO A 206 8.62 16.52 -17.00
C PRO A 206 8.48 15.42 -18.06
N ARG A 207 9.48 14.53 -18.21
CA ARG A 207 9.43 13.43 -19.16
C ARG A 207 8.26 12.47 -18.88
N VAL A 208 8.01 12.19 -17.60
CA VAL A 208 6.86 11.38 -17.21
C VAL A 208 5.55 12.11 -17.46
N LEU A 209 5.47 13.43 -17.18
CA LEU A 209 4.29 14.24 -17.44
C LEU A 209 3.95 14.29 -18.95
N ASP A 210 4.95 14.27 -19.82
CA ASP A 210 4.76 14.24 -21.27
C ASP A 210 4.21 12.89 -21.76
N ALA A 211 4.59 11.81 -21.10
CA ALA A 211 4.12 10.45 -21.40
C ALA A 211 2.75 10.10 -20.80
N LEU A 212 2.12 10.99 -20.02
CA LEU A 212 0.80 10.72 -19.43
C LEU A 212 -0.30 10.63 -20.47
N THR A 213 -1.17 9.64 -20.34
CA THR A 213 -2.44 9.54 -21.04
C THR A 213 -3.60 9.83 -20.07
N PRO A 214 -4.69 10.46 -20.49
CA PRO A 214 -5.83 10.78 -19.60
C PRO A 214 -6.36 9.54 -18.86
N ASP A 215 -6.55 8.43 -19.57
CA ASP A 215 -7.10 7.19 -19.03
C ASP A 215 -6.14 6.45 -18.11
N GLY A 216 -4.85 6.81 -18.12
CA GLY A 216 -3.80 6.22 -17.28
C GLY A 216 -3.63 6.86 -15.91
N ILE A 217 -4.43 7.90 -15.59
CA ILE A 217 -4.30 8.67 -14.35
C ILE A 217 -5.41 8.29 -13.37
N LEU A 218 -5.02 7.77 -12.21
CA LEU A 218 -5.93 7.50 -11.11
C LEU A 218 -5.76 8.57 -10.03
N ARG A 219 -6.85 9.33 -9.75
CA ARG A 219 -6.90 10.36 -8.70
C ARG A 219 -7.73 9.87 -7.53
N HIS A 220 -7.25 10.09 -6.30
CA HIS A 220 -8.01 9.79 -5.08
C HIS A 220 -7.49 10.60 -3.88
N GLU A 221 -8.36 10.82 -2.92
CA GLU A 221 -7.99 11.35 -1.61
C GLU A 221 -7.27 10.28 -0.78
N ILE A 222 -6.26 10.71 -0.03
CA ILE A 222 -5.55 9.80 0.88
C ILE A 222 -6.27 9.78 2.21
N HIS A 223 -6.71 8.59 2.62
CA HIS A 223 -7.30 8.34 3.92
C HIS A 223 -6.53 7.25 4.67
N ASP A 224 -6.57 7.28 5.99
CA ASP A 224 -6.20 6.19 6.86
C ASP A 224 -7.34 5.86 7.83
N LEU A 225 -7.22 4.75 8.53
CA LEU A 225 -8.21 4.30 9.49
C LEU A 225 -7.87 4.78 10.91
N THR A 226 -8.87 5.23 11.66
CA THR A 226 -8.76 5.39 13.11
C THR A 226 -8.39 4.04 13.74
N PRO A 227 -7.36 3.96 14.62
CA PRO A 227 -6.93 2.70 15.20
C PRO A 227 -8.06 1.94 15.90
N LEU A 228 -8.24 0.68 15.52
CA LEU A 228 -9.25 -0.20 16.13
C LEU A 228 -8.78 -0.74 17.48
N PRO A 229 -9.69 -0.95 18.45
CA PRO A 229 -9.35 -1.56 19.73
C PRO A 229 -9.04 -3.05 19.63
N SER A 230 -9.57 -3.74 18.62
CA SER A 230 -9.33 -5.15 18.28
C SER A 230 -9.52 -5.38 16.80
N TYR A 231 -8.86 -6.39 16.24
CA TYR A 231 -9.10 -6.87 14.87
C TYR A 231 -10.07 -8.06 14.85
N VAL A 232 -10.58 -8.45 16.01
CA VAL A 232 -11.46 -9.61 16.12
C VAL A 232 -12.68 -9.32 16.99
N ALA A 233 -13.80 -9.95 16.64
CA ALA A 233 -15.03 -9.94 17.44
C ALA A 233 -15.81 -11.24 17.20
N GLY A 234 -16.01 -12.05 18.26
CA GLY A 234 -16.63 -13.36 18.15
C GLY A 234 -15.86 -14.25 17.17
N ARG A 235 -16.53 -14.73 16.13
CA ARG A 235 -15.96 -15.53 15.04
C ARG A 235 -15.62 -14.69 13.79
N THR A 236 -15.32 -13.41 13.96
CA THR A 236 -14.98 -12.51 12.86
C THR A 236 -13.60 -11.93 13.07
N ALA A 237 -12.75 -11.94 12.03
CA ALA A 237 -11.45 -11.29 11.98
C ALA A 237 -11.42 -10.25 10.86
N LEU A 238 -10.67 -9.15 11.06
CA LEU A 238 -10.33 -8.17 10.02
C LEU A 238 -8.85 -8.30 9.68
N LEU A 239 -8.48 -8.09 8.42
CA LEU A 239 -7.09 -8.00 7.97
C LEU A 239 -6.91 -6.95 6.88
N GLY A 240 -5.66 -6.54 6.66
CA GLY A 240 -5.31 -5.53 5.66
C GLY A 240 -6.01 -4.20 5.90
N ASP A 241 -6.43 -3.52 4.82
CA ASP A 241 -7.05 -2.20 4.92
C ASP A 241 -8.39 -2.19 5.67
N ALA A 242 -9.07 -3.35 5.78
CA ALA A 242 -10.26 -3.47 6.63
C ALA A 242 -9.91 -3.28 8.13
N ALA A 243 -8.71 -3.68 8.53
CA ALA A 243 -8.22 -3.60 9.92
C ALA A 243 -7.38 -2.36 10.22
N HIS A 244 -6.54 -1.93 9.26
CA HIS A 244 -5.49 -0.93 9.51
C HIS A 244 -5.12 -0.10 8.28
N ALA A 245 -6.09 0.31 7.44
CA ALA A 245 -5.80 1.17 6.30
C ALA A 245 -4.87 2.31 6.70
N MET A 246 -3.80 2.50 5.94
CA MET A 246 -2.73 3.44 6.22
C MET A 246 -2.38 4.29 5.00
N THR A 247 -1.76 5.45 5.22
CA THR A 247 -1.26 6.27 4.12
C THR A 247 -0.15 5.54 3.35
N PRO A 248 0.04 5.81 2.04
CA PRO A 248 0.98 5.05 1.21
C PRO A 248 2.45 5.40 1.47
N ASP A 249 2.74 6.33 2.37
CA ASP A 249 4.06 6.97 2.54
C ASP A 249 5.21 6.03 2.93
N LEU A 250 4.92 4.84 3.45
CA LEU A 250 5.91 3.79 3.73
C LEU A 250 5.82 2.59 2.76
N GLY A 251 4.85 2.59 1.84
CA GLY A 251 4.65 1.46 0.91
C GLY A 251 4.32 0.13 1.58
N GLN A 252 3.74 0.13 2.79
CA GLN A 252 3.58 -1.07 3.62
C GLN A 252 2.18 -1.69 3.61
N GLY A 253 1.15 -0.99 3.12
CA GLY A 253 -0.24 -1.47 3.24
C GLY A 253 -0.47 -2.88 2.71
N ALA A 254 -0.11 -3.13 1.45
CA ALA A 254 -0.26 -4.46 0.84
C ALA A 254 0.64 -5.52 1.51
N CYS A 255 1.85 -5.14 1.92
CA CYS A 255 2.76 -6.03 2.65
C CYS A 255 2.16 -6.49 3.97
N GLN A 256 1.58 -5.57 4.73
CA GLN A 256 0.96 -5.91 6.01
C GLN A 256 -0.27 -6.79 5.84
N ALA A 257 -1.05 -6.63 4.76
CA ALA A 257 -2.18 -7.50 4.45
C ALA A 257 -1.72 -8.95 4.14
N LEU A 258 -0.63 -9.15 3.39
CA LEU A 258 -0.04 -10.46 3.13
C LEU A 258 0.45 -11.13 4.43
N ILE A 259 1.16 -10.36 5.26
CA ILE A 259 1.65 -10.86 6.55
C ILE A 259 0.48 -11.17 7.50
N ASP A 260 -0.60 -10.40 7.48
CA ASP A 260 -1.80 -10.69 8.27
C ASP A 260 -2.43 -12.02 7.89
N ALA A 261 -2.56 -12.28 6.58
CA ALA A 261 -3.17 -13.51 6.08
C ALA A 261 -2.40 -14.76 6.56
N VAL A 262 -1.07 -14.74 6.45
CA VAL A 262 -0.21 -15.83 6.93
C VAL A 262 -0.28 -15.93 8.44
N ALA A 263 -0.20 -14.81 9.18
CA ALA A 263 -0.29 -14.82 10.63
C ALA A 263 -1.64 -15.38 11.15
N LEU A 264 -2.75 -15.08 10.48
CA LEU A 264 -4.06 -15.64 10.82
C LEU A 264 -4.08 -17.16 10.55
N ALA A 265 -3.58 -17.59 9.40
CA ALA A 265 -3.50 -19.02 9.06
C ALA A 265 -2.63 -19.81 10.05
N ASP A 266 -1.47 -19.26 10.44
CA ASP A 266 -0.61 -19.85 11.47
C ASP A 266 -1.35 -19.99 12.81
N CYS A 267 -2.00 -18.92 13.26
CA CYS A 267 -2.74 -18.94 14.53
C CYS A 267 -3.89 -19.97 14.50
N LEU A 268 -4.56 -20.13 13.35
CA LEU A 268 -5.63 -21.12 13.18
C LEU A 268 -5.10 -22.57 13.18
N ARG A 269 -3.92 -22.79 12.61
CA ARG A 269 -3.27 -24.11 12.60
C ARG A 269 -2.77 -24.51 13.99
N ASP A 270 -2.23 -23.55 14.75
CA ASP A 270 -1.51 -23.83 16.01
C ASP A 270 -2.45 -23.83 17.23
N ALA A 271 -3.65 -23.30 17.12
CA ALA A 271 -4.60 -23.20 18.24
C ALA A 271 -5.60 -24.36 18.27
N GLY A 272 -6.05 -24.71 19.48
CA GLY A 272 -7.06 -25.76 19.67
C GLY A 272 -8.47 -25.37 19.27
N ASP A 273 -8.78 -24.06 19.19
CA ASP A 273 -10.09 -23.54 18.80
C ASP A 273 -9.98 -22.18 18.08
N VAL A 274 -11.04 -21.83 17.34
CA VAL A 274 -11.11 -20.56 16.58
C VAL A 274 -10.98 -19.33 17.50
N PRO A 275 -11.68 -19.24 18.65
CA PRO A 275 -11.55 -18.11 19.56
C PRO A 275 -10.11 -17.89 20.07
N ALA A 276 -9.38 -18.96 20.42
CA ALA A 276 -7.99 -18.87 20.85
C ALA A 276 -7.07 -18.39 19.72
N ALA A 277 -7.26 -18.93 18.50
CA ALA A 277 -6.56 -18.50 17.30
C ALA A 277 -6.74 -17.01 17.03
N LEU A 278 -7.98 -16.53 17.09
CA LEU A 278 -8.30 -15.11 16.83
C LEU A 278 -7.68 -14.18 17.88
N ARG A 279 -7.72 -14.56 19.16
CA ARG A 279 -7.01 -13.79 20.21
C ARG A 279 -5.50 -13.74 19.98
N ALA A 280 -4.88 -14.83 19.53
CA ALA A 280 -3.46 -14.89 19.19
C ALA A 280 -3.13 -14.00 18.00
N TYR A 281 -3.95 -14.04 16.95
CA TYR A 281 -3.84 -13.18 15.77
C TYR A 281 -3.92 -11.69 16.16
N ASP A 282 -4.92 -11.26 16.92
CA ASP A 282 -5.07 -9.86 17.36
C ASP A 282 -3.84 -9.38 18.13
N ARG A 283 -3.32 -10.18 19.09
CA ARG A 283 -2.10 -9.86 19.84
C ARG A 283 -0.88 -9.74 18.92
N ARG A 284 -0.75 -10.65 17.94
CA ARG A 284 0.41 -10.70 17.03
C ARG A 284 0.44 -9.55 16.05
N ARG A 285 -0.76 -9.10 15.56
CA ARG A 285 -0.82 -8.18 14.42
C ARG A 285 -1.22 -6.76 14.78
N ARG A 286 -2.17 -6.55 15.69
CA ARG A 286 -2.77 -5.25 15.93
C ARG A 286 -1.77 -4.15 16.27
N ARG A 287 -0.96 -4.33 17.31
CA ARG A 287 0.01 -3.30 17.73
C ARG A 287 1.10 -3.01 16.69
N PRO A 288 1.74 -4.01 16.07
CA PRO A 288 2.73 -3.77 15.02
C PRO A 288 2.17 -2.97 13.84
N THR A 289 1.01 -3.36 13.29
CA THR A 289 0.41 -2.69 12.14
C THR A 289 -0.04 -1.26 12.46
N GLN A 290 -0.57 -1.02 13.66
CA GLN A 290 -0.93 0.34 14.11
C GLN A 290 0.29 1.25 14.26
N ARG A 291 1.45 0.71 14.69
CA ARG A 291 2.71 1.48 14.73
C ARG A 291 3.19 1.84 13.32
N ILE A 292 3.11 0.91 12.37
CA ILE A 292 3.44 1.15 10.97
C ILE A 292 2.51 2.21 10.38
N ALA A 293 1.20 2.11 10.62
CA ALA A 293 0.22 3.10 10.17
C ALA A 293 0.49 4.50 10.75
N ALA A 294 0.86 4.59 12.03
CA ALA A 294 1.25 5.85 12.65
C ALA A 294 2.54 6.42 12.03
N GLY A 295 3.53 5.56 11.76
CA GLY A 295 4.76 5.93 11.05
C GLY A 295 4.50 6.41 9.63
N ALA A 296 3.61 5.74 8.87
CA ALA A 296 3.21 6.16 7.54
C ALA A 296 2.54 7.55 7.57
N ARG A 297 1.62 7.78 8.50
CA ARG A 297 0.99 9.09 8.68
C ARG A 297 2.01 10.18 9.05
N TRP A 298 2.99 9.86 9.90
CA TRP A 298 4.05 10.80 10.23
C TRP A 298 4.92 11.13 9.00
N ALA A 299 5.32 10.13 8.22
CA ALA A 299 6.07 10.31 6.98
C ALA A 299 5.32 11.20 5.96
N GLY A 300 4.00 10.97 5.81
CA GLY A 300 3.14 11.80 4.97
C GLY A 300 3.04 13.25 5.45
N ARG A 301 2.99 13.48 6.77
CA ARG A 301 3.04 14.83 7.34
C ARG A 301 4.38 15.50 7.09
N LEU A 302 5.48 14.75 7.25
CA LEU A 302 6.83 15.27 7.01
C LEU A 302 7.02 15.64 5.54
N SER A 303 6.67 14.77 4.59
CA SER A 303 6.76 15.05 3.15
C SER A 303 5.87 16.22 2.73
N GLY A 304 4.76 16.43 3.42
CA GLY A 304 3.79 17.50 3.19
C GLY A 304 4.14 18.86 3.78
N VAL A 305 5.30 19.03 4.42
CA VAL A 305 5.73 20.30 5.02
C VAL A 305 5.90 21.37 3.95
N ARG A 306 5.35 22.58 4.21
CA ARG A 306 5.43 23.74 3.30
C ARG A 306 6.46 24.79 3.69
N ARG A 307 6.85 24.84 4.98
CA ARG A 307 7.80 25.80 5.56
C ARG A 307 8.92 25.06 6.28
N LEU A 308 10.01 25.73 6.62
CA LEU A 308 11.15 25.11 7.33
C LEU A 308 11.71 23.85 6.61
N LEU A 309 11.85 23.94 5.29
CA LEU A 309 12.33 22.81 4.47
C LEU A 309 13.71 22.27 4.91
N PRO A 310 14.69 23.08 5.35
CA PRO A 310 15.95 22.54 5.87
C PRO A 310 15.78 21.65 7.10
N VAL A 311 14.83 21.99 8.00
CA VAL A 311 14.52 21.18 9.19
C VAL A 311 13.87 19.86 8.77
N ARG A 312 12.90 19.92 7.84
CA ARG A 312 12.29 18.72 7.24
C ARG A 312 13.37 17.79 6.67
N ASP A 313 14.27 18.32 5.87
CA ASP A 313 15.33 17.56 5.20
C ASP A 313 16.30 16.93 6.21
N ALA A 314 16.63 17.65 7.29
CA ALA A 314 17.45 17.10 8.38
C ALA A 314 16.74 15.96 9.12
N LEU A 315 15.46 16.12 9.47
CA LEU A 315 14.65 15.07 10.10
C LEU A 315 14.52 13.82 9.21
N LEU A 316 14.36 14.02 7.89
CA LEU A 316 14.31 12.90 6.95
C LEU A 316 15.65 12.12 6.94
N ARG A 317 16.80 12.83 6.89
CA ARG A 317 18.12 12.16 6.94
C ARG A 317 18.29 11.34 8.21
N LEU A 318 17.89 11.89 9.37
CA LEU A 318 17.94 11.19 10.64
C LEU A 318 17.03 9.94 10.65
N ALA A 319 15.81 10.07 10.13
CA ALA A 319 14.88 8.94 10.05
C ALA A 319 15.42 7.81 9.15
N LEU A 320 15.99 8.15 8.00
CA LEU A 320 16.58 7.15 7.08
C LEU A 320 17.86 6.53 7.65
N ALA A 321 18.68 7.28 8.42
CA ALA A 321 19.85 6.74 9.09
C ALA A 321 19.47 5.70 10.17
N ALA A 322 18.33 5.88 10.85
CA ALA A 322 17.80 4.92 11.82
C ALA A 322 17.30 3.61 11.17
N GLY A 323 17.11 3.61 9.86
CA GLY A 323 16.58 2.49 9.08
C GLY A 323 15.05 2.49 8.99
N PRO A 324 14.49 1.77 8.00
CA PRO A 324 13.04 1.62 7.89
C PRO A 324 12.48 0.86 9.08
N PRO A 325 11.22 1.10 9.48
CA PRO A 325 10.56 0.28 10.49
C PRO A 325 10.49 -1.16 10.00
N ALA A 326 10.97 -2.08 10.83
CA ALA A 326 11.04 -3.51 10.54
C ALA A 326 9.65 -4.16 10.50
#